data_696d1cee6f045dba4a8d5a20610d9766
#
_entry.id   696d1cee6f045dba4a8d5a20610d9766
#
_cell.length_a   1.000
_cell.length_b   1.000
_cell.length_c   1.000
_cell.angle_alpha   90.00
_cell.angle_beta   90.00
_cell.angle_gamma   90.00
#
_symmetry.space_group_name_H-M   'P 1'
#
loop_
_entity.id
_entity.type
_entity.pdbx_description
1 polymer ?
#
loop_
_entity_poly.entity_id
_entity_poly.type
_entity_poly.pdbx_seq_one_letter_code
_entity_poly.pdbx_strand_id
1 'polypeptide(L)'
;VARGGVPTHGETFHRDDEVLWWSKGGELYGKSEPRMAYLKNLLYELPGYGKGQFFWYQDPNQDKSDAKKEEDQGNAFARLIARTPEENKGGLISMQPMVLAGDGWKLRYFGRTCPWIMRDQLPEGTRWKAELIDVWEMARKELAEDLSGEIALKLPAKQGMAVLLTREVLQ
;
A
#
# COMPACT_ATOMS: atom_id res chain seq x y z
N VAL A 1 0.87 -8.20 -2.32
CA VAL A 1 -0.59 -8.01 -2.35
C VAL A 1 -0.94 -6.76 -3.14
N ALA A 2 -0.49 -5.56 -2.73
CA ALA A 2 -0.84 -4.31 -3.41
C ALA A 2 -0.40 -4.24 -4.90
N ARG A 3 0.46 -5.13 -5.35
CA ARG A 3 0.84 -5.35 -6.75
C ARG A 3 0.24 -6.63 -7.35
N GLY A 4 -0.84 -7.18 -6.76
CA GLY A 4 -1.54 -8.37 -7.22
C GLY A 4 -0.92 -9.71 -6.83
N GLY A 5 0.21 -9.72 -6.15
CA GLY A 5 0.78 -10.94 -5.61
C GLY A 5 -0.02 -11.45 -4.41
N VAL A 6 -0.17 -12.75 -4.31
CA VAL A 6 -0.71 -13.41 -3.11
C VAL A 6 0.46 -13.95 -2.31
N PRO A 7 0.75 -13.40 -1.11
CA PRO A 7 1.82 -13.93 -0.29
C PRO A 7 1.43 -15.29 0.26
N THR A 8 2.36 -16.19 0.22
CA THR A 8 2.26 -17.48 0.91
C THR A 8 3.38 -17.57 1.93
N HIS A 9 3.16 -18.32 3.00
CA HIS A 9 4.19 -18.61 3.98
C HIS A 9 5.08 -19.71 3.45
N GLY A 10 6.12 -19.36 2.73
CA GLY A 10 7.13 -20.28 2.20
C GLY A 10 8.35 -20.42 3.13
N GLU A 11 8.19 -20.04 4.39
CA GLU A 11 9.27 -20.04 5.34
C GLU A 11 9.64 -21.45 5.78
N THR A 12 10.90 -21.62 6.05
CA THR A 12 11.46 -22.78 6.71
C THR A 12 11.14 -22.75 8.19
N PHE A 13 10.72 -23.88 8.69
CA PHE A 13 10.57 -24.08 10.12
C PHE A 13 11.94 -24.25 10.75
N HIS A 14 12.15 -23.66 11.92
CA HIS A 14 13.35 -23.89 12.72
C HIS A 14 13.37 -25.32 13.25
N ARG A 15 14.52 -25.97 13.18
CA ARG A 15 14.77 -27.30 13.73
C ARG A 15 16.12 -27.33 14.40
N ASP A 16 16.24 -28.09 15.48
CA ASP A 16 17.47 -28.21 16.25
C ASP A 16 18.59 -28.91 15.48
N ASP A 17 18.22 -29.71 14.45
CA ASP A 17 19.16 -30.42 13.56
C ASP A 17 19.61 -29.55 12.37
N GLU A 18 19.23 -28.25 12.33
CA GLU A 18 19.53 -27.32 11.24
C GLU A 18 19.09 -27.78 9.84
N VAL A 19 18.29 -28.85 9.74
CA VAL A 19 17.78 -29.36 8.46
C VAL A 19 16.61 -28.49 8.02
N LEU A 20 16.88 -27.60 7.10
CA LEU A 20 15.91 -26.71 6.49
C LEU A 20 15.09 -27.45 5.42
N TRP A 21 14.08 -28.19 5.85
CA TRP A 21 13.19 -28.88 4.92
C TRP A 21 11.73 -28.52 5.18
N TRP A 22 11.16 -27.77 4.25
CA TRP A 22 9.80 -27.24 4.31
C TRP A 22 8.71 -28.31 4.45
N SER A 23 9.00 -29.59 4.17
CA SER A 23 8.04 -30.69 4.29
C SER A 23 8.22 -31.53 5.55
N LYS A 24 9.19 -31.25 6.41
CA LYS A 24 9.52 -32.11 7.58
C LYS A 24 9.04 -31.57 8.94
N GLY A 25 8.25 -30.54 8.95
CA GLY A 25 7.78 -29.93 10.20
C GLY A 25 8.87 -29.09 10.89
N GLY A 26 8.62 -28.69 12.10
CA GLY A 26 9.44 -27.80 12.90
C GLY A 26 8.61 -26.69 13.52
N GLU A 27 9.23 -25.77 14.24
CA GLU A 27 8.59 -24.61 14.82
C GLU A 27 8.73 -23.39 13.92
N LEU A 28 7.66 -22.61 13.82
CA LEU A 28 7.67 -21.34 13.10
C LEU A 28 8.48 -20.30 13.88
N TYR A 29 9.51 -19.75 13.24
CA TYR A 29 10.35 -18.76 13.87
C TYR A 29 9.98 -17.34 13.41
N GLY A 30 9.74 -16.46 14.38
CA GLY A 30 9.45 -15.05 14.12
C GLY A 30 7.98 -14.68 14.11
N LYS A 31 7.68 -13.53 13.51
CA LYS A 31 6.34 -12.90 13.52
C LYS A 31 5.69 -12.85 12.12
N SER A 32 6.13 -13.66 11.18
CA SER A 32 5.57 -13.64 9.81
C SER A 32 4.12 -14.14 9.78
N GLU A 33 3.80 -15.20 10.51
CA GLU A 33 2.43 -15.73 10.58
C GLU A 33 1.42 -14.71 11.11
N PRO A 34 1.58 -14.11 12.30
CA PRO A 34 0.63 -13.11 12.79
C PRO A 34 0.56 -11.88 11.88
N ARG A 35 1.65 -11.49 11.23
CA ARG A 35 1.63 -10.38 10.25
C ARG A 35 0.84 -10.72 8.99
N MET A 36 0.94 -11.96 8.51
CA MET A 36 0.12 -12.43 7.39
C MET A 36 -1.36 -12.49 7.77
N ALA A 37 -1.67 -12.99 8.94
CA ALA A 37 -3.04 -13.00 9.47
C ALA A 37 -3.60 -11.58 9.60
N TYR A 38 -2.82 -10.66 10.16
CA TYR A 38 -3.18 -9.25 10.24
C TYR A 38 -3.46 -8.62 8.87
N LEU A 39 -2.56 -8.82 7.90
CA LEU A 39 -2.75 -8.33 6.53
C LEU A 39 -4.01 -8.91 5.89
N LYS A 40 -4.22 -10.22 6.05
CA LYS A 40 -5.42 -10.88 5.55
C LYS A 40 -6.68 -10.22 6.12
N ASN A 41 -6.75 -10.09 7.44
CA ASN A 41 -7.91 -9.51 8.11
C ASN A 41 -8.15 -8.06 7.65
N LEU A 42 -7.09 -7.23 7.62
CA LEU A 42 -7.16 -5.87 7.11
C LEU A 42 -7.77 -5.78 5.71
N LEU A 43 -7.33 -6.66 4.81
CA LEU A 43 -7.82 -6.64 3.42
C LEU A 43 -9.26 -7.15 3.31
N TYR A 44 -9.63 -8.16 4.08
CA TYR A 44 -10.99 -8.71 4.06
C TYR A 44 -12.03 -7.79 4.73
N GLU A 45 -11.60 -6.85 5.56
CA GLU A 45 -12.46 -5.77 6.08
C GLU A 45 -12.85 -4.76 5.00
N LEU A 46 -12.04 -4.64 3.93
CA LEU A 46 -12.29 -3.66 2.88
C LEU A 46 -13.46 -4.07 1.98
N PRO A 47 -14.43 -3.16 1.74
CA PRO A 47 -15.61 -3.47 0.93
C PRO A 47 -15.23 -3.97 -0.47
N GLY A 48 -15.78 -5.11 -0.87
CA GLY A 48 -15.55 -5.71 -2.18
C GLY A 48 -14.23 -6.46 -2.35
N TYR A 49 -13.30 -6.36 -1.41
CA TYR A 49 -12.07 -7.14 -1.46
C TYR A 49 -12.36 -8.64 -1.30
N GLY A 50 -11.71 -9.49 -2.10
CA GLY A 50 -11.91 -10.95 -2.03
C GLY A 50 -13.16 -11.49 -2.75
N LYS A 51 -14.00 -10.64 -3.33
CA LYS A 51 -15.16 -11.06 -4.15
C LYS A 51 -14.81 -11.28 -5.63
N GLY A 52 -13.59 -11.71 -5.92
CA GLY A 52 -13.12 -11.94 -7.30
C GLY A 52 -12.73 -10.67 -8.06
N GLN A 53 -12.76 -9.53 -7.41
CA GLN A 53 -12.30 -8.29 -7.98
C GLN A 53 -10.91 -7.98 -7.41
N PHE A 54 -9.89 -8.07 -8.25
CA PHE A 54 -8.57 -7.52 -7.96
C PHE A 54 -8.60 -6.05 -8.37
N PHE A 55 -8.61 -5.18 -7.39
CA PHE A 55 -8.54 -3.76 -7.64
C PHE A 55 -7.07 -3.35 -7.80
N TRP A 56 -6.65 -3.25 -9.03
CA TRP A 56 -5.50 -2.43 -9.35
C TRP A 56 -5.99 -0.99 -9.38
N TYR A 57 -5.40 -0.13 -8.59
CA TYR A 57 -5.61 1.29 -8.80
C TYR A 57 -4.95 1.66 -10.14
N GLN A 58 -5.73 1.69 -11.18
CA GLN A 58 -5.48 2.58 -12.29
C GLN A 58 -6.17 3.87 -11.92
N ASP A 59 -5.40 4.95 -11.76
CA ASP A 59 -5.99 6.27 -11.61
C ASP A 59 -6.97 6.44 -12.78
N PRO A 60 -8.28 6.58 -12.53
CA PRO A 60 -9.24 6.72 -13.62
C PRO A 60 -9.01 7.99 -14.46
N ASN A 61 -8.21 8.93 -13.93
CA ASN A 61 -7.77 10.13 -14.63
C ASN A 61 -6.44 9.91 -15.36
N GLN A 62 -5.80 8.77 -15.22
CA GLN A 62 -4.64 8.37 -16.00
C GLN A 62 -5.10 7.82 -17.34
N ASP A 63 -5.66 8.71 -18.15
CA ASP A 63 -5.87 8.43 -19.56
C ASP A 63 -4.50 8.22 -20.20
N LYS A 64 -4.34 7.14 -20.96
CA LYS A 64 -3.09 6.79 -21.65
C LYS A 64 -2.60 7.89 -22.59
N SER A 65 -3.47 8.83 -22.95
CA SER A 65 -3.13 10.07 -23.66
C SER A 65 -2.38 11.08 -22.79
N ASP A 66 -2.52 11.00 -21.45
CA ASP A 66 -1.90 11.93 -20.52
C ASP A 66 -0.48 11.52 -20.14
N ALA A 67 -0.07 10.28 -20.34
CA ALA A 67 1.33 9.87 -20.16
C ALA A 67 2.29 10.74 -21.00
N LYS A 68 1.81 11.26 -22.13
CA LYS A 68 2.55 12.21 -22.97
C LYS A 68 2.44 13.66 -22.50
N LYS A 69 1.38 14.03 -21.77
CA LYS A 69 1.18 15.37 -21.20
C LYS A 69 1.82 15.51 -19.83
N GLU A 70 1.95 14.42 -19.06
CA GLU A 70 2.72 14.40 -17.81
C GLU A 70 4.22 14.59 -18.04
N GLU A 71 4.72 14.26 -19.22
CA GLU A 71 6.10 14.56 -19.61
C GLU A 71 6.37 16.06 -19.61
N ASP A 72 5.36 16.89 -19.86
CA ASP A 72 5.47 18.34 -19.95
C ASP A 72 5.05 19.10 -18.67
N GLN A 73 4.28 18.52 -17.74
CA GLN A 73 3.66 19.27 -16.63
C GLN A 73 3.94 18.75 -15.22
N GLY A 74 4.93 17.89 -15.01
CA GLY A 74 5.44 18.12 -13.71
C GLY A 74 5.33 17.15 -12.60
N ASN A 75 5.06 15.88 -12.71
CA ASN A 75 5.41 14.97 -11.63
C ASN A 75 6.94 14.80 -11.59
N ALA A 76 7.60 15.41 -10.57
CA ALA A 76 9.05 15.35 -10.40
C ALA A 76 9.60 13.91 -10.42
N PHE A 77 8.79 12.95 -9.98
CA PHE A 77 9.15 11.53 -9.97
C PHE A 77 9.09 10.93 -11.38
N ALA A 78 8.09 11.26 -12.20
CA ALA A 78 8.00 10.81 -13.59
C ALA A 78 9.20 11.35 -14.39
N ARG A 79 9.57 12.62 -14.20
CA ARG A 79 10.78 13.20 -14.80
C ARG A 79 12.06 12.52 -14.34
N LEU A 80 12.15 12.13 -13.08
CA LEU A 80 13.27 11.38 -12.55
C LEU A 80 13.37 10.00 -13.22
N ILE A 81 12.27 9.27 -13.32
CA ILE A 81 12.23 7.97 -14.01
C ILE A 81 12.62 8.11 -15.48
N ALA A 82 12.09 9.11 -16.19
CA ALA A 82 12.38 9.32 -17.60
C ALA A 82 13.88 9.59 -17.87
N ARG A 83 14.56 10.25 -16.92
CA ARG A 83 16.00 10.57 -17.01
C ARG A 83 16.91 9.47 -16.46
N THR A 84 16.35 8.44 -15.83
CA THR A 84 17.13 7.36 -15.22
C THR A 84 17.45 6.30 -16.27
N PRO A 85 18.69 5.80 -16.32
CA PRO A 85 19.06 4.66 -17.16
C PRO A 85 18.16 3.46 -16.91
N GLU A 86 17.86 2.68 -17.95
CA GLU A 86 16.89 1.59 -17.90
C GLU A 86 17.21 0.57 -16.80
N GLU A 87 18.48 0.25 -16.63
CA GLU A 87 18.97 -0.68 -15.61
C GLU A 87 18.65 -0.24 -14.17
N ASN A 88 18.47 1.07 -13.94
CA ASN A 88 18.22 1.64 -12.61
C ASN A 88 16.75 1.99 -12.37
N LYS A 89 15.91 1.99 -13.41
CA LYS A 89 14.48 2.32 -13.29
C LYS A 89 13.73 1.41 -12.33
N GLY A 90 14.03 0.12 -12.35
CA GLY A 90 13.41 -0.86 -11.45
C GLY A 90 13.57 -0.52 -9.97
N GLY A 91 14.74 0.00 -9.58
CA GLY A 91 15.01 0.47 -8.22
C GLY A 91 14.12 1.65 -7.82
N LEU A 92 13.98 2.65 -8.70
CA LEU A 92 13.11 3.80 -8.46
C LEU A 92 11.64 3.44 -8.41
N ILE A 93 11.17 2.61 -9.34
CA ILE A 93 9.77 2.14 -9.37
C ILE A 93 9.43 1.37 -8.09
N SER A 94 10.39 0.62 -7.53
CA SER A 94 10.19 -0.08 -6.26
C SER A 94 10.01 0.83 -5.05
N MET A 95 10.44 2.08 -5.14
CA MET A 95 10.28 3.09 -4.09
C MET A 95 8.92 3.79 -4.12
N GLN A 96 8.16 3.64 -5.20
CA GLN A 96 6.82 4.21 -5.26
C GLN A 96 5.88 3.56 -4.23
N PRO A 97 5.00 4.34 -3.61
CA PRO A 97 3.95 3.78 -2.78
C PRO A 97 3.06 2.88 -3.62
N MET A 98 2.69 1.75 -3.05
CA MET A 98 1.74 0.83 -3.67
C MET A 98 0.34 1.23 -3.26
N VAL A 99 -0.57 1.35 -4.23
CA VAL A 99 -1.94 1.76 -3.99
C VAL A 99 -2.90 0.65 -4.38
N LEU A 100 -3.81 0.32 -3.48
CA LEU A 100 -5.02 -0.43 -3.72
C LEU A 100 -6.20 0.50 -3.50
N ALA A 101 -7.20 0.42 -4.34
CA ALA A 101 -8.42 1.19 -4.15
C ALA A 101 -9.65 0.36 -4.54
N GLY A 102 -10.77 0.68 -3.93
CA GLY A 102 -12.08 0.15 -4.23
C GLY A 102 -13.14 1.21 -4.06
N ASP A 103 -14.43 0.83 -4.14
CA ASP A 103 -15.49 1.79 -3.90
C ASP A 103 -15.49 2.26 -2.44
N GLY A 104 -15.18 3.53 -2.28
CA GLY A 104 -15.16 4.19 -0.98
C GLY A 104 -13.95 3.88 -0.10
N TRP A 105 -12.88 3.34 -0.63
CA TRP A 105 -11.63 3.18 0.11
C TRP A 105 -10.39 3.25 -0.77
N LYS A 106 -9.26 3.65 -0.17
CA LYS A 106 -7.96 3.70 -0.81
C LYS A 106 -6.87 3.35 0.21
N LEU A 107 -6.10 2.31 -0.04
CA LEU A 107 -4.98 1.87 0.79
C LEU A 107 -3.68 2.18 0.09
N ARG A 108 -2.83 2.99 0.72
CA ARG A 108 -1.51 3.36 0.20
C ARG A 108 -0.42 2.82 1.12
N TYR A 109 0.38 1.89 0.61
CA TYR A 109 1.50 1.30 1.33
C TYR A 109 2.83 1.88 0.87
N PHE A 110 3.66 2.35 1.79
CA PHE A 110 4.90 3.06 1.50
C PHE A 110 6.16 2.19 1.52
N GLY A 111 6.08 0.95 1.98
CA GLY A 111 7.21 0.04 1.96
C GLY A 111 8.44 0.59 2.72
N ARG A 112 9.53 0.78 1.99
CA ARG A 112 10.81 1.24 2.58
C ARG A 112 10.88 2.75 2.78
N THR A 113 10.11 3.52 2.03
CA THR A 113 10.17 4.99 2.03
C THR A 113 8.81 5.57 2.36
N CYS A 114 8.63 5.97 3.60
CA CYS A 114 7.44 6.71 4.04
C CYS A 114 7.77 8.20 4.06
N PRO A 115 7.01 9.05 3.34
CA PRO A 115 7.24 10.49 3.36
C PRO A 115 6.82 11.11 4.70
N TRP A 116 7.32 12.29 5.02
CA TRP A 116 6.83 13.10 6.14
C TRP A 116 5.43 13.65 5.92
N ILE A 117 5.07 13.88 4.67
CA ILE A 117 3.76 14.40 4.26
C ILE A 117 3.28 13.60 3.07
N MET A 118 2.12 12.98 3.22
CA MET A 118 1.37 12.40 2.12
C MET A 118 0.36 13.42 1.61
N ARG A 119 0.37 13.69 0.31
CA ARG A 119 -0.67 14.47 -0.37
C ARG A 119 -1.53 13.54 -1.19
N ASP A 120 -2.81 13.84 -1.25
CA ASP A 120 -3.77 13.14 -2.09
C ASP A 120 -4.92 14.07 -2.48
N GLN A 121 -5.66 13.68 -3.52
CA GLN A 121 -6.87 14.35 -3.94
C GLN A 121 -8.06 13.42 -3.71
N LEU A 122 -9.00 13.87 -2.90
CA LEU A 122 -10.26 13.18 -2.64
C LEU A 122 -11.39 13.85 -3.42
N PRO A 123 -12.46 13.11 -3.78
CA PRO A 123 -13.61 13.71 -4.43
C PRO A 123 -14.25 14.80 -3.57
N GLU A 124 -14.55 15.93 -4.17
CA GLU A 124 -15.26 17.01 -3.50
C GLU A 124 -16.69 16.58 -3.13
N GLY A 125 -17.19 17.13 -2.02
CA GLY A 125 -18.53 16.80 -1.52
C GLY A 125 -18.65 15.41 -0.87
N THR A 126 -17.54 14.70 -0.72
CA THR A 126 -17.47 13.45 0.04
C THR A 126 -16.67 13.66 1.32
N ARG A 127 -16.96 12.89 2.35
CA ARG A 127 -16.19 12.87 3.60
C ARG A 127 -15.41 11.59 3.71
N TRP A 128 -14.18 11.71 4.16
CA TRP A 128 -13.27 10.59 4.32
C TRP A 128 -12.57 10.66 5.66
N LYS A 129 -12.24 9.50 6.17
CA LYS A 129 -11.31 9.37 7.31
C LYS A 129 -10.01 8.71 6.86
N ALA A 130 -8.94 9.02 7.58
CA ALA A 130 -7.62 8.47 7.37
C ALA A 130 -7.14 7.72 8.59
N GLU A 131 -6.63 6.51 8.39
CA GLU A 131 -5.98 5.70 9.42
C GLU A 131 -4.54 5.39 9.00
N LEU A 132 -3.60 5.52 9.92
CA LEU A 132 -2.24 5.06 9.80
C LEU A 132 -2.15 3.61 10.26
N ILE A 133 -1.51 2.79 9.45
CA ILE A 133 -1.27 1.37 9.74
C ILE A 133 0.23 1.16 9.83
N ASP A 134 0.71 0.72 10.99
CA ASP A 134 2.04 0.18 11.16
C ASP A 134 2.00 -1.32 10.90
N VAL A 135 2.54 -1.73 9.75
CA VAL A 135 2.49 -3.13 9.31
C VAL A 135 3.38 -4.02 10.18
N TRP A 136 4.48 -3.46 10.71
CA TRP A 136 5.41 -4.23 11.54
C TRP A 136 4.88 -4.47 12.95
N GLU A 137 4.23 -3.46 13.53
CA GLU A 137 3.65 -3.55 14.87
C GLU A 137 2.19 -4.04 14.85
N MET A 138 1.61 -4.24 13.65
CA MET A 138 0.22 -4.66 13.46
C MET A 138 -0.76 -3.71 14.17
N ALA A 139 -0.48 -2.43 14.13
CA ALA A 139 -1.24 -1.40 14.83
C ALA A 139 -1.93 -0.45 13.84
N ARG A 140 -3.09 0.06 14.24
CA ARG A 140 -3.85 1.09 13.52
C ARG A 140 -4.05 2.30 14.42
N LYS A 141 -3.94 3.48 13.82
CA LYS A 141 -4.18 4.75 14.50
C LYS A 141 -4.91 5.69 13.54
N GLU A 142 -5.95 6.32 14.03
CA GLU A 142 -6.62 7.40 13.33
C GLU A 142 -5.68 8.59 13.14
N LEU A 143 -5.63 9.13 11.93
CA LEU A 143 -4.85 10.31 11.57
C LEU A 143 -5.73 11.56 11.45
N ALA A 144 -6.86 11.44 10.80
CA ALA A 144 -7.77 12.55 10.53
C ALA A 144 -9.14 12.04 10.08
N GLU A 145 -10.15 12.86 10.32
CA GLU A 145 -11.54 12.69 9.90
C GLU A 145 -11.98 13.90 9.05
N ASP A 146 -13.19 13.83 8.50
CA ASP A 146 -13.81 14.90 7.70
C ASP A 146 -12.95 15.40 6.54
N LEU A 147 -12.18 14.54 5.93
CA LEU A 147 -11.29 14.88 4.82
C LEU A 147 -12.06 14.98 3.50
N SER A 148 -11.76 16.02 2.70
CA SER A 148 -12.34 16.22 1.37
C SER A 148 -11.41 17.08 0.51
N GLY A 149 -11.47 16.96 -0.81
CA GLY A 149 -10.66 17.75 -1.71
C GLY A 149 -9.16 17.45 -1.59
N GLU A 150 -8.32 18.48 -1.68
CA GLU A 150 -6.88 18.33 -1.49
C GLU A 150 -6.54 18.10 -0.02
N ILE A 151 -5.83 17.03 0.27
CA ILE A 151 -5.43 16.67 1.63
C ILE A 151 -3.91 16.58 1.78
N ALA A 152 -3.42 16.87 2.99
CA ALA A 152 -2.02 16.71 3.38
C ALA A 152 -1.94 16.09 4.78
N LEU A 153 -1.46 14.86 4.87
CA LEU A 153 -1.35 14.11 6.11
C LEU A 153 0.10 14.00 6.55
N LYS A 154 0.38 14.30 7.82
CA LYS A 154 1.70 14.08 8.42
C LYS A 154 1.88 12.63 8.76
N LEU A 155 3.01 12.05 8.34
CA LEU A 155 3.36 10.66 8.57
C LEU A 155 4.66 10.54 9.38
N PRO A 156 4.90 9.41 10.06
CA PRO A 156 6.05 9.25 10.94
C PRO A 156 7.39 9.04 10.21
N ALA A 157 7.42 9.04 8.88
CA ALA A 157 8.61 8.74 8.06
C ALA A 157 9.32 7.41 8.43
N LYS A 158 8.55 6.45 8.92
CA LYS A 158 9.01 5.11 9.33
C LYS A 158 8.72 4.11 8.22
N GLN A 159 9.56 3.10 8.05
CA GLN A 159 9.33 2.01 7.11
C GLN A 159 8.10 1.17 7.50
N GLY A 160 7.47 0.55 6.50
CA GLY A 160 6.35 -0.37 6.71
C GLY A 160 5.04 0.31 7.11
N MET A 161 4.89 1.59 6.75
CA MET A 161 3.65 2.33 6.99
C MET A 161 2.69 2.18 5.82
N ALA A 162 1.40 2.16 6.14
CA ALA A 162 0.33 2.34 5.18
C ALA A 162 -0.69 3.38 5.68
N VAL A 163 -1.38 4.02 4.74
CA VAL A 163 -2.53 4.89 5.04
C VAL A 163 -3.74 4.30 4.38
N LEU A 164 -4.77 4.06 5.16
CA LEU A 164 -6.10 3.69 4.69
C LEU A 164 -7.01 4.91 4.74
N LEU A 165 -7.51 5.28 3.58
CA LEU A 165 -8.56 6.28 3.43
C LEU A 165 -9.88 5.55 3.23
N THR A 166 -10.91 5.88 3.99
CA THR A 166 -12.27 5.32 3.85
C THR A 166 -13.29 6.43 3.78
N ARG A 167 -14.21 6.32 2.80
CA ARG A 167 -15.32 7.25 2.64
C ARG A 167 -16.36 7.01 3.73
N GLU A 168 -16.75 8.07 4.41
CA GLU A 168 -17.83 8.03 5.37
C GLU A 168 -19.18 7.97 4.64
N VAL A 169 -20.04 7.08 5.05
CA VAL A 169 -21.41 7.03 4.57
C VAL A 169 -22.19 8.08 5.35
N LEU A 170 -22.58 9.16 4.69
CA LEU A 170 -23.50 10.13 5.29
C LEU A 170 -24.84 9.42 5.57
N GLN A 171 -25.15 9.26 6.84
CA GLN A 171 -26.46 8.76 7.27
C GLN A 171 -27.55 9.77 7.02
#